data_ca6482975b7b6bd3318b3f6bb4e118db
#
_entry.id   ca6482975b7b6bd3318b3f6bb4e118db
#
_cell.length_a   1.000
_cell.length_b   1.000
_cell.length_c   1.000
_cell.angle_alpha   90.00
_cell.angle_beta   90.00
_cell.angle_gamma   90.00
#
_symmetry.space_group_name_H-M   'P 1'
#
loop_
_entity.id
_entity.type
_entity.pdbx_description
1 polymer ?
#
loop_
_entity_poly.entity_id
_entity_poly.type
_entity_poly.pdbx_seq_one_letter_code
_entity_poly.pdbx_strand_id
1 'polypeptide(L)'
;LLAHSLCRGILQKERKEDIAMNLTEQLLSRREIYHGRIIDVQVDTVSLPNGNTSTREVVRHPGGVGILALDDEDCAVLVEQYRYVFGRTLLEIPAGKREPGEDPLTTARRELREETGAEATHWQPLGAVLPSPGCYGEVLHLYLARDLTFGETHPDADEFLQVRRLPFDTLLARCLSGEIEDGKTVAAVLKAKLLGL
;
A
#
# COMPACT_ATOMS: atom_id res chain seq x y z
N LEU A 1 17.79 16.91 21.22
CA LEU A 1 19.18 16.55 21.56
C LEU A 1 19.29 15.24 22.36
N LEU A 2 18.41 14.97 23.34
CA LEU A 2 18.45 13.74 24.18
C LEU A 2 18.01 12.49 23.38
N ALA A 3 17.04 12.57 22.47
CA ALA A 3 16.57 11.44 21.66
C ALA A 3 17.62 10.95 20.65
N HIS A 4 18.43 11.86 20.07
CA HIS A 4 19.53 11.50 19.16
C HIS A 4 20.69 10.79 19.85
N SER A 5 20.93 11.07 21.13
CA SER A 5 21.97 10.44 21.93
C SER A 5 21.63 9.02 22.35
N LEU A 6 20.34 8.74 22.66
CA LEU A 6 19.86 7.40 23.01
C LEU A 6 19.90 6.43 21.82
N CYS A 7 19.51 6.86 20.62
CA CYS A 7 19.59 6.01 19.41
C CYS A 7 21.03 5.63 19.05
N ARG A 8 22.00 6.56 19.21
CA ARG A 8 23.43 6.25 18.97
C ARG A 8 24.01 5.25 19.98
N GLY A 9 23.55 5.29 21.23
CA GLY A 9 24.03 4.37 22.29
C GLY A 9 23.52 2.94 22.08
N ILE A 10 22.32 2.75 21.52
CA ILE A 10 21.75 1.44 21.21
C ILE A 10 22.48 0.82 20.01
N LEU A 11 22.73 1.60 18.96
CA LEU A 11 23.43 1.14 17.74
C LEU A 11 24.92 0.80 17.96
N GLN A 12 25.57 1.33 19.01
CA GLN A 12 26.96 0.99 19.32
C GLN A 12 27.14 -0.28 20.19
N LYS A 13 26.07 -0.79 20.80
CA LYS A 13 26.13 -1.99 21.64
C LYS A 13 25.95 -3.31 20.86
N GLU A 14 25.56 -3.24 19.58
CA GLU A 14 25.28 -4.41 18.72
C GLU A 14 26.48 -4.89 17.88
N ARG A 15 27.70 -4.43 18.17
CA ARG A 15 28.94 -4.98 17.55
C ARG A 15 29.58 -6.06 18.42
N LYS A 16 28.83 -7.09 18.76
CA LYS A 16 29.37 -8.44 18.95
C LYS A 16 28.92 -9.23 17.75
N GLU A 17 29.84 -9.96 17.15
CA GLU A 17 29.64 -10.85 16.01
C GLU A 17 28.36 -11.69 16.19
N ASP A 18 27.21 -11.10 15.83
CA ASP A 18 25.99 -11.88 15.61
C ASP A 18 26.22 -12.63 14.33
N ILE A 19 26.55 -13.92 14.45
CA ILE A 19 26.38 -14.89 13.35
C ILE A 19 24.93 -14.73 12.95
N ALA A 20 24.68 -14.02 11.85
CA ALA A 20 23.33 -13.74 11.37
C ALA A 20 22.60 -15.06 11.22
N MET A 21 21.60 -15.31 12.07
CA MET A 21 20.79 -16.52 11.98
C MET A 21 20.16 -16.54 10.57
N ASN A 22 20.34 -17.64 9.83
CA ASN A 22 19.61 -17.82 8.58
C ASN A 22 18.13 -18.02 8.91
N LEU A 23 17.29 -17.02 8.55
CA LEU A 23 15.84 -17.05 8.78
C LEU A 23 15.07 -17.58 7.56
N THR A 24 15.77 -18.05 6.51
CA THR A 24 15.14 -18.49 5.27
C THR A 24 14.37 -19.78 5.49
N GLU A 25 13.12 -19.79 5.08
CA GLU A 25 12.29 -20.98 4.96
C GLU A 25 12.34 -21.51 3.53
N GLN A 26 12.32 -22.83 3.37
CA GLN A 26 12.35 -23.46 2.05
C GLN A 26 11.04 -24.18 1.75
N LEU A 27 10.46 -23.93 0.59
CA LEU A 27 9.28 -24.62 0.12
C LEU A 27 9.60 -26.11 -0.10
N LEU A 28 8.84 -26.99 0.56
CA LEU A 28 8.90 -28.44 0.37
C LEU A 28 7.78 -28.94 -0.55
N SER A 29 6.56 -28.47 -0.33
CA SER A 29 5.40 -28.82 -1.16
C SER A 29 4.35 -27.74 -1.10
N ARG A 30 3.48 -27.70 -2.10
CA ARG A 30 2.37 -26.76 -2.22
C ARG A 30 1.07 -27.50 -2.50
N ARG A 31 0.01 -27.05 -1.83
CA ARG A 31 -1.36 -27.45 -2.11
C ARG A 31 -2.20 -26.23 -2.43
N GLU A 32 -2.72 -26.14 -3.63
CA GLU A 32 -3.66 -25.09 -4.04
C GLU A 32 -5.03 -25.38 -3.43
N ILE A 33 -5.65 -24.34 -2.87
CA ILE A 33 -6.94 -24.42 -2.17
C ILE A 33 -8.03 -23.72 -2.99
N TYR A 34 -7.71 -22.55 -3.56
CA TYR A 34 -8.65 -21.75 -4.32
C TYR A 34 -7.93 -20.95 -5.39
N HIS A 35 -8.50 -20.88 -6.57
CA HIS A 35 -8.09 -20.04 -7.67
C HIS A 35 -9.23 -19.11 -8.05
N GLY A 36 -9.06 -17.80 -7.84
CA GLY A 36 -10.08 -16.79 -8.07
C GLY A 36 -9.70 -15.79 -9.15
N ARG A 37 -10.58 -14.81 -9.35
CA ARG A 37 -10.32 -13.70 -10.30
C ARG A 37 -9.22 -12.74 -9.81
N ILE A 38 -9.09 -12.58 -8.49
CA ILE A 38 -8.18 -11.59 -7.88
C ILE A 38 -7.10 -12.29 -7.08
N ILE A 39 -7.45 -13.31 -6.31
CA ILE A 39 -6.55 -13.98 -5.38
C ILE A 39 -6.49 -15.48 -5.63
N ASP A 40 -5.31 -16.05 -5.36
CA ASP A 40 -5.13 -17.47 -5.21
C ASP A 40 -4.79 -17.79 -3.75
N VAL A 41 -5.36 -18.87 -3.22
CA VAL A 41 -5.08 -19.33 -1.86
C VAL A 41 -4.40 -20.68 -1.91
N GLN A 42 -3.30 -20.81 -1.20
CA GLN A 42 -2.50 -22.02 -1.14
C GLN A 42 -2.03 -22.31 0.29
N VAL A 43 -1.73 -23.59 0.55
CA VAL A 43 -1.04 -24.03 1.75
C VAL A 43 0.29 -24.62 1.34
N ASP A 44 1.37 -23.99 1.79
CA ASP A 44 2.75 -24.42 1.55
C ASP A 44 3.26 -25.15 2.79
N THR A 45 3.90 -26.31 2.59
CA THR A 45 4.72 -26.97 3.61
C THR A 45 6.15 -26.46 3.45
N VAL A 46 6.75 -25.98 4.52
CA VAL A 46 8.08 -25.37 4.50
C VAL A 46 9.02 -26.04 5.50
N SER A 47 10.31 -26.03 5.18
CA SER A 47 11.38 -26.35 6.12
C SER A 47 11.77 -25.07 6.84
N LEU A 48 11.82 -25.13 8.17
CA LEU A 48 12.24 -24.03 9.05
C LEU A 48 13.78 -24.00 9.20
N PRO A 49 14.36 -22.88 9.64
CA PRO A 49 15.81 -22.77 9.90
C PRO A 49 16.38 -23.78 10.88
N ASN A 50 15.56 -24.30 11.79
CA ASN A 50 15.95 -25.33 12.77
C ASN A 50 15.80 -26.78 12.25
N GLY A 51 15.44 -26.96 10.95
CA GLY A 51 15.23 -28.26 10.33
C GLY A 51 13.85 -28.88 10.53
N ASN A 52 12.98 -28.28 11.33
CA ASN A 52 11.60 -28.72 11.49
C ASN A 52 10.77 -28.34 10.26
N THR A 53 9.58 -28.90 10.14
CA THR A 53 8.60 -28.54 9.12
C THR A 53 7.43 -27.75 9.74
N SER A 54 6.83 -26.87 8.93
CA SER A 54 5.62 -26.15 9.30
C SER A 54 4.78 -25.87 8.06
N THR A 55 3.59 -25.34 8.23
CA THR A 55 2.72 -24.92 7.13
C THR A 55 2.61 -23.39 7.08
N ARG A 56 2.39 -22.86 5.87
CA ARG A 56 2.08 -21.44 5.61
C ARG A 56 0.81 -21.35 4.79
N GLU A 57 -0.18 -20.64 5.30
CA GLU A 57 -1.34 -20.26 4.52
C GLU A 57 -1.00 -18.98 3.77
N VAL A 58 -1.10 -19.02 2.45
CA VAL A 58 -0.61 -17.94 1.58
C VAL A 58 -1.72 -17.51 0.63
N VAL A 59 -2.01 -16.22 0.62
CA VAL A 59 -2.87 -15.57 -0.36
C VAL A 59 -1.99 -14.85 -1.37
N ARG A 60 -2.04 -15.27 -2.63
CA ARG A 60 -1.35 -14.59 -3.75
C ARG A 60 -2.22 -13.48 -4.32
N HIS A 61 -1.61 -12.35 -4.61
CA HIS A 61 -2.26 -11.16 -5.18
C HIS A 61 -1.32 -10.52 -6.20
N PRO A 62 -1.80 -9.94 -7.31
CA PRO A 62 -0.95 -9.32 -8.34
C PRO A 62 -0.21 -8.07 -7.86
N GLY A 63 -0.58 -7.54 -6.70
CA GLY A 63 -0.12 -6.27 -6.20
C GLY A 63 -0.99 -5.11 -6.70
N GLY A 64 -0.70 -3.91 -6.22
CA GLY A 64 -1.47 -2.73 -6.55
C GLY A 64 -0.66 -1.44 -6.36
N VAL A 65 -1.37 -0.35 -6.51
CA VAL A 65 -0.86 1.01 -6.33
C VAL A 65 -1.79 1.82 -5.45
N GLY A 66 -1.25 2.87 -4.82
CA GLY A 66 -2.03 3.91 -4.15
C GLY A 66 -1.44 5.27 -4.48
N ILE A 67 -2.29 6.26 -4.76
CA ILE A 67 -1.87 7.56 -5.28
C ILE A 67 -2.36 8.67 -4.34
N LEU A 68 -1.44 9.34 -3.66
CA LEU A 68 -1.70 10.61 -3.01
C LEU A 68 -1.61 11.71 -4.06
N ALA A 69 -2.74 12.10 -4.64
CA ALA A 69 -2.81 13.17 -5.62
C ALA A 69 -3.17 14.49 -4.91
N LEU A 70 -2.31 15.51 -5.06
CA LEU A 70 -2.50 16.84 -4.48
C LEU A 70 -2.64 17.88 -5.58
N ASP A 71 -3.70 18.66 -5.52
CA ASP A 71 -3.91 19.77 -6.47
C ASP A 71 -3.16 21.05 -6.06
N ASP A 72 -3.33 22.14 -6.85
CA ASP A 72 -2.65 23.40 -6.64
C ASP A 72 -3.06 24.14 -5.34
N GLU A 73 -4.16 23.70 -4.71
CA GLU A 73 -4.62 24.21 -3.42
C GLU A 73 -4.20 23.31 -2.25
N ASP A 74 -3.26 22.38 -2.49
CA ASP A 74 -2.85 21.32 -1.55
C ASP A 74 -4.04 20.50 -1.00
N CYS A 75 -5.09 20.33 -1.81
CA CYS A 75 -6.17 19.42 -1.50
C CYS A 75 -5.88 18.03 -2.07
N ALA A 76 -6.02 17.01 -1.24
CA ALA A 76 -5.94 15.63 -1.66
C ALA A 76 -7.21 15.22 -2.43
N VAL A 77 -7.03 14.59 -3.57
CA VAL A 77 -8.09 13.94 -4.33
C VAL A 77 -8.26 12.53 -3.76
N LEU A 78 -9.45 12.24 -3.27
CA LEU A 78 -9.79 11.02 -2.56
C LEU A 78 -11.00 10.35 -3.22
N VAL A 79 -11.18 9.07 -2.95
CA VAL A 79 -12.36 8.30 -3.35
C VAL A 79 -13.09 7.78 -2.12
N GLU A 80 -14.41 7.86 -2.14
CA GLU A 80 -15.29 7.28 -1.15
C GLU A 80 -15.95 6.06 -1.77
N GLN A 81 -15.64 4.86 -1.24
CA GLN A 81 -16.05 3.59 -1.81
C GLN A 81 -16.54 2.63 -0.73
N TYR A 82 -17.63 1.87 -1.05
CA TYR A 82 -18.11 0.81 -0.16
C TYR A 82 -17.17 -0.40 -0.19
N ARG A 83 -16.62 -0.74 0.97
CA ARG A 83 -15.78 -1.93 1.12
C ARG A 83 -16.57 -3.06 1.76
N TYR A 84 -17.05 -3.98 0.92
CA TYR A 84 -17.90 -5.11 1.33
C TYR A 84 -17.34 -5.90 2.51
N VAL A 85 -16.02 -6.13 2.54
CA VAL A 85 -15.34 -6.89 3.60
C VAL A 85 -15.53 -6.22 4.98
N PHE A 86 -15.62 -4.88 5.02
CA PHE A 86 -15.81 -4.11 6.25
C PHE A 86 -17.27 -3.69 6.47
N GLY A 87 -18.17 -3.93 5.50
CA GLY A 87 -19.59 -3.58 5.57
C GLY A 87 -19.86 -2.08 5.65
N ARG A 88 -18.94 -1.23 5.17
CA ARG A 88 -19.06 0.23 5.25
C ARG A 88 -18.30 0.93 4.13
N THR A 89 -18.65 2.20 3.95
CA THR A 89 -17.92 3.11 3.06
C THR A 89 -16.65 3.60 3.76
N LEU A 90 -15.54 3.62 3.01
CA LEU A 90 -14.25 4.17 3.44
C LEU A 90 -13.87 5.34 2.55
N LEU A 91 -13.13 6.29 3.12
CA LEU A 91 -12.49 7.39 2.40
C LEU A 91 -11.02 7.04 2.23
N GLU A 92 -10.56 6.95 0.98
CA GLU A 92 -9.27 6.39 0.60
C GLU A 92 -8.58 7.26 -0.46
N ILE A 93 -7.27 7.15 -0.58
CA ILE A 93 -6.57 7.62 -1.80
C ILE A 93 -6.95 6.73 -2.98
N PRO A 94 -6.99 7.24 -4.23
CA PRO A 94 -7.15 6.44 -5.43
C PRO A 94 -6.17 5.26 -5.46
N ALA A 95 -6.67 4.09 -5.84
CA ALA A 95 -5.89 2.87 -5.75
C ALA A 95 -6.47 1.74 -6.61
N GLY A 96 -5.62 0.98 -7.25
CA GLY A 96 -6.09 -0.18 -8.00
C GLY A 96 -5.05 -1.28 -8.12
N LYS A 97 -5.48 -2.41 -8.65
CA LYS A 97 -4.62 -3.57 -8.85
C LYS A 97 -3.84 -3.48 -10.16
N ARG A 98 -2.66 -4.04 -10.15
CA ARG A 98 -1.83 -4.15 -11.35
C ARG A 98 -2.40 -5.21 -12.29
N GLU A 99 -2.39 -4.90 -13.58
CA GLU A 99 -2.60 -5.90 -14.62
C GLU A 99 -1.32 -6.73 -14.86
N PRO A 100 -1.44 -7.94 -15.43
CA PRO A 100 -0.29 -8.78 -15.74
C PRO A 100 0.75 -8.06 -16.61
N GLY A 101 1.97 -7.91 -16.09
CA GLY A 101 3.07 -7.24 -16.81
C GLY A 101 3.05 -5.72 -16.77
N GLU A 102 2.04 -5.10 -16.17
CA GLU A 102 1.95 -3.64 -16.05
C GLU A 102 2.98 -3.10 -15.04
N ASP A 103 3.67 -2.03 -15.45
CA ASP A 103 4.56 -1.28 -14.56
C ASP A 103 3.75 -0.51 -13.50
N PRO A 104 4.19 -0.45 -12.22
CA PRO A 104 3.44 0.21 -11.15
C PRO A 104 3.09 1.69 -11.43
N LEU A 105 3.95 2.46 -12.09
CA LEU A 105 3.64 3.85 -12.41
C LEU A 105 2.59 3.95 -13.53
N THR A 106 2.62 3.04 -14.48
CA THR A 106 1.59 2.93 -15.53
C THR A 106 0.22 2.62 -14.91
N THR A 107 0.17 1.65 -14.00
CA THR A 107 -1.03 1.37 -13.20
C THR A 107 -1.51 2.61 -12.45
N ALA A 108 -0.60 3.32 -11.76
CA ALA A 108 -0.97 4.49 -10.97
C ALA A 108 -1.58 5.62 -11.84
N ARG A 109 -1.06 5.83 -13.04
CA ARG A 109 -1.61 6.81 -13.98
C ARG A 109 -2.99 6.41 -14.49
N ARG A 110 -3.17 5.13 -14.81
CA ARG A 110 -4.45 4.59 -15.28
C ARG A 110 -5.51 4.72 -14.19
N GLU A 111 -5.25 4.23 -12.98
CA GLU A 111 -6.19 4.24 -11.86
C GLU A 111 -6.58 5.66 -11.42
N LEU A 112 -5.60 6.58 -11.33
CA LEU A 112 -5.91 7.97 -10.98
C LEU A 112 -6.89 8.58 -11.98
N ARG A 113 -6.68 8.35 -13.28
CA ARG A 113 -7.56 8.87 -14.33
C ARG A 113 -8.93 8.20 -14.31
N GLU A 114 -8.99 6.87 -14.19
CA GLU A 114 -10.25 6.10 -14.22
C GLU A 114 -11.14 6.46 -13.04
N GLU A 115 -10.60 6.44 -11.82
CA GLU A 115 -11.38 6.70 -10.61
C GLU A 115 -11.73 8.18 -10.41
N THR A 116 -10.85 9.11 -10.78
CA THR A 116 -10.99 10.52 -10.40
C THR A 116 -11.07 11.50 -11.57
N GLY A 117 -10.79 11.05 -12.79
CA GLY A 117 -10.62 11.93 -13.95
C GLY A 117 -9.35 12.79 -13.88
N ALA A 118 -8.50 12.64 -12.85
CA ALA A 118 -7.29 13.42 -12.70
C ALA A 118 -6.12 12.79 -13.48
N GLU A 119 -5.36 13.64 -14.15
CA GLU A 119 -4.05 13.32 -14.72
C GLU A 119 -2.99 14.20 -14.08
N ALA A 120 -1.82 13.64 -13.82
CA ALA A 120 -0.71 14.36 -13.18
C ALA A 120 0.52 14.38 -14.08
N THR A 121 1.26 15.49 -14.08
CA THR A 121 2.53 15.60 -14.79
C THR A 121 3.73 15.33 -13.90
N HIS A 122 3.61 15.56 -12.59
CA HIS A 122 4.67 15.28 -11.63
C HIS A 122 4.35 14.05 -10.78
N TRP A 123 5.27 13.07 -10.77
CA TRP A 123 5.13 11.81 -10.05
C TRP A 123 6.36 11.54 -9.20
N GLN A 124 6.15 11.27 -7.91
CA GLN A 124 7.21 10.92 -6.98
C GLN A 124 6.89 9.60 -6.27
N PRO A 125 7.77 8.59 -6.37
CA PRO A 125 7.56 7.35 -5.64
C PRO A 125 7.71 7.58 -4.12
N LEU A 126 6.73 7.10 -3.36
CA LEU A 126 6.77 7.05 -1.89
C LEU A 126 7.23 5.68 -1.38
N GLY A 127 7.63 4.77 -2.29
CA GLY A 127 8.04 3.41 -1.98
C GLY A 127 6.87 2.44 -1.95
N ALA A 128 7.11 1.24 -1.40
CA ALA A 128 6.09 0.20 -1.30
C ALA A 128 5.74 -0.12 0.15
N VAL A 129 4.56 -0.68 0.35
CA VAL A 129 4.10 -1.23 1.63
C VAL A 129 3.56 -2.64 1.43
N LEU A 130 3.67 -3.45 2.47
CA LEU A 130 3.15 -4.81 2.54
C LEU A 130 1.98 -4.80 3.54
N PRO A 131 0.72 -4.86 3.11
CA PRO A 131 -0.43 -4.66 4.00
C PRO A 131 -0.54 -5.70 5.10
N SER A 132 -0.24 -6.97 4.79
CA SER A 132 -0.32 -8.07 5.76
C SER A 132 0.71 -9.16 5.44
N PRO A 133 2.01 -8.94 5.74
CA PRO A 133 3.11 -9.80 5.27
C PRO A 133 3.11 -11.21 5.87
N GLY A 134 2.26 -11.49 6.86
CA GLY A 134 2.17 -12.82 7.49
C GLY A 134 1.51 -13.88 6.61
N CYS A 135 0.60 -13.50 5.72
CA CYS A 135 -0.12 -14.46 4.86
C CYS A 135 -0.54 -13.89 3.49
N TYR A 136 -0.58 -12.57 3.34
CA TYR A 136 -1.08 -11.90 2.15
C TYR A 136 0.07 -11.32 1.33
N GLY A 137 0.21 -11.81 0.10
CA GLY A 137 1.35 -11.51 -0.78
C GLY A 137 1.19 -10.24 -1.60
N GLU A 138 0.33 -9.32 -1.20
CA GLU A 138 0.17 -8.04 -1.87
C GLU A 138 1.35 -7.11 -1.62
N VAL A 139 1.79 -6.43 -2.67
CA VAL A 139 2.72 -5.30 -2.63
C VAL A 139 2.01 -4.08 -3.17
N LEU A 140 1.84 -3.03 -2.36
CA LEU A 140 1.26 -1.77 -2.78
C LEU A 140 2.36 -0.74 -3.03
N HIS A 141 2.48 -0.25 -4.27
CA HIS A 141 3.39 0.83 -4.63
C HIS A 141 2.69 2.18 -4.44
N LEU A 142 3.28 3.04 -3.62
CA LEU A 142 2.71 4.35 -3.29
C LEU A 142 3.39 5.45 -4.08
N TYR A 143 2.60 6.39 -4.58
CA TYR A 143 3.04 7.55 -5.33
C TYR A 143 2.43 8.83 -4.79
N LEU A 144 3.18 9.93 -4.84
CA LEU A 144 2.67 11.29 -4.80
C LEU A 144 2.52 11.77 -6.25
N ALA A 145 1.36 12.36 -6.55
CA ALA A 145 1.05 12.97 -7.85
C ALA A 145 0.70 14.44 -7.65
N ARG A 146 1.27 15.33 -8.48
CA ARG A 146 1.03 16.78 -8.47
C ARG A 146 0.88 17.32 -9.89
N ASP A 147 0.58 18.60 -9.99
CA ASP A 147 0.32 19.29 -11.25
C ASP A 147 -0.84 18.61 -11.99
N LEU A 148 -2.00 18.63 -11.33
CA LEU A 148 -3.18 17.90 -11.76
C LEU A 148 -3.98 18.66 -12.81
N THR A 149 -4.46 17.94 -13.81
CA THR A 149 -5.55 18.36 -14.69
C THR A 149 -6.71 17.39 -14.52
N PHE A 150 -7.96 17.88 -14.74
CA PHE A 150 -9.15 17.07 -14.50
C PHE A 150 -9.96 16.89 -15.78
N GLY A 151 -10.38 15.67 -16.05
CA GLY A 151 -11.25 15.25 -17.12
C GLY A 151 -12.46 14.44 -16.61
N GLU A 152 -13.04 13.64 -17.47
CA GLU A 152 -14.14 12.74 -17.11
C GLU A 152 -13.60 11.49 -16.38
N THR A 153 -14.38 10.96 -15.43
CA THR A 153 -14.10 9.70 -14.75
C THR A 153 -14.58 8.53 -15.60
N HIS A 154 -13.86 7.42 -15.56
CA HIS A 154 -14.20 6.19 -16.28
C HIS A 154 -13.99 4.95 -15.39
N PRO A 155 -14.66 4.87 -14.22
CA PRO A 155 -14.52 3.71 -13.34
C PRO A 155 -15.02 2.44 -14.02
N ASP A 156 -14.54 1.29 -13.56
CA ASP A 156 -15.03 -0.01 -14.02
C ASP A 156 -16.54 -0.15 -13.77
N ALA A 157 -17.22 -0.98 -14.57
CA ALA A 157 -18.68 -1.11 -14.54
C ALA A 157 -19.24 -1.62 -13.18
N ASP A 158 -18.41 -2.27 -12.37
CA ASP A 158 -18.71 -2.77 -11.03
C ASP A 158 -18.12 -1.88 -9.92
N GLU A 159 -17.54 -0.72 -10.26
CA GLU A 159 -17.00 0.25 -9.30
C GLU A 159 -17.96 1.43 -9.09
N PHE A 160 -18.43 1.58 -7.85
CA PHE A 160 -19.27 2.68 -7.41
C PHE A 160 -18.50 3.50 -6.37
N LEU A 161 -17.97 4.63 -6.82
CA LEU A 161 -17.18 5.52 -5.98
C LEU A 161 -17.62 6.99 -6.13
N GLN A 162 -17.28 7.80 -5.16
CA GLN A 162 -17.46 9.26 -5.21
C GLN A 162 -16.13 9.95 -4.97
N VAL A 163 -15.78 10.85 -5.88
CA VAL A 163 -14.57 11.68 -5.71
C VAL A 163 -14.81 12.72 -4.63
N ARG A 164 -13.84 12.89 -3.73
CA ARG A 164 -13.81 13.89 -2.67
C ARG A 164 -12.52 14.69 -2.74
N ARG A 165 -12.59 15.95 -2.33
CA ARG A 165 -11.41 16.80 -2.13
C ARG A 165 -11.33 17.20 -0.67
N LEU A 166 -10.15 17.07 -0.09
CA LEU A 166 -9.92 17.39 1.32
C LEU A 166 -8.55 18.07 1.47
N PRO A 167 -8.46 19.23 2.17
CA PRO A 167 -7.17 19.85 2.45
C PRO A 167 -6.20 18.86 3.08
N PHE A 168 -4.94 18.84 2.63
CA PHE A 168 -3.93 17.86 3.06
C PHE A 168 -3.76 17.83 4.59
N ASP A 169 -3.71 19.00 5.25
CA ASP A 169 -3.59 19.05 6.71
C ASP A 169 -4.82 18.47 7.43
N THR A 170 -6.02 18.60 6.84
CA THR A 170 -7.23 17.96 7.36
C THR A 170 -7.17 16.45 7.20
N LEU A 171 -6.73 15.96 6.04
CA LEU A 171 -6.53 14.52 5.80
C LEU A 171 -5.49 13.95 6.77
N LEU A 172 -4.37 14.64 6.96
CA LEU A 172 -3.34 14.27 7.93
C LEU A 172 -3.91 14.17 9.35
N ALA A 173 -4.70 15.18 9.78
CA ALA A 173 -5.33 15.16 11.10
C ALA A 173 -6.28 13.96 11.27
N ARG A 174 -7.05 13.60 10.24
CA ARG A 174 -7.94 12.43 10.24
C ARG A 174 -7.16 11.10 10.25
N CYS A 175 -6.02 11.02 9.58
CA CYS A 175 -5.12 9.87 9.69
C CYS A 175 -4.56 9.74 11.12
N LEU A 176 -4.13 10.84 11.73
CA LEU A 176 -3.56 10.83 13.08
C LEU A 176 -4.60 10.53 14.18
N SER A 177 -5.86 10.93 13.99
CA SER A 177 -6.95 10.63 14.92
C SER A 177 -7.49 9.20 14.81
N GLY A 178 -7.14 8.47 13.73
CA GLY A 178 -7.68 7.15 13.42
C GLY A 178 -9.06 7.19 12.73
N GLU A 179 -9.53 8.35 12.29
CA GLU A 179 -10.77 8.43 11.49
C GLU A 179 -10.56 7.83 10.10
N ILE A 180 -9.40 8.01 9.51
CA ILE A 180 -8.95 7.30 8.31
C ILE A 180 -8.21 6.05 8.75
N GLU A 181 -8.79 4.88 8.46
CA GLU A 181 -8.25 3.58 8.84
C GLU A 181 -7.60 2.82 7.68
N ASP A 182 -7.77 3.30 6.45
CA ASP A 182 -7.17 2.68 5.28
C ASP A 182 -5.64 2.81 5.31
N GLY A 183 -4.96 1.67 5.45
CA GLY A 183 -3.52 1.62 5.70
C GLY A 183 -2.67 2.23 4.58
N LYS A 184 -3.08 2.13 3.31
CA LYS A 184 -2.36 2.74 2.19
C LYS A 184 -2.45 4.26 2.23
N THR A 185 -3.63 4.81 2.57
CA THR A 185 -3.86 6.25 2.73
C THR A 185 -3.02 6.79 3.88
N VAL A 186 -3.10 6.17 5.05
CA VAL A 186 -2.29 6.56 6.22
C VAL A 186 -0.80 6.53 5.90
N ALA A 187 -0.31 5.45 5.26
CA ALA A 187 1.10 5.33 4.91
C ALA A 187 1.55 6.41 3.91
N ALA A 188 0.77 6.68 2.85
CA ALA A 188 1.11 7.67 1.85
C ALA A 188 1.14 9.10 2.44
N VAL A 189 0.10 9.47 3.21
CA VAL A 189 -0.03 10.78 3.84
C VAL A 189 1.12 11.04 4.83
N LEU A 190 1.40 10.10 5.72
CA LEU A 190 2.48 10.25 6.69
C LEU A 190 3.86 10.29 6.03
N LYS A 191 4.11 9.48 5.00
CA LYS A 191 5.36 9.52 4.24
C LYS A 191 5.55 10.86 3.54
N ALA A 192 4.53 11.37 2.85
CA ALA A 192 4.60 12.67 2.20
C ALA A 192 4.91 13.78 3.21
N LYS A 193 4.20 13.83 4.34
CA LYS A 193 4.43 14.84 5.39
C LYS A 193 5.84 14.79 5.96
N LEU A 194 6.35 13.58 6.28
CA LEU A 194 7.68 13.42 6.88
C LEU A 194 8.83 13.68 5.90
N LEU A 195 8.59 13.50 4.60
CA LEU A 195 9.54 13.84 3.54
C LEU A 195 9.52 15.33 3.19
N GLY A 196 8.57 16.10 3.72
CA GLY A 196 8.40 17.53 3.43
C GLY A 196 7.85 17.80 2.02
N LEU A 197 7.07 16.88 1.51
CA LEU A 197 6.51 16.89 0.15
C LEU A 197 5.13 17.49 0.13
#